data_1425234678c9b4dd15ad20f007bca84c
#
_entry.id   1425234678c9b4dd15ad20f007bca84c
#
_cell.length_a   1.000
_cell.length_b   1.000
_cell.length_c   1.000
_cell.angle_alpha   90.00
_cell.angle_beta   90.00
_cell.angle_gamma   90.00
#
_symmetry.space_group_name_H-M   'P 1'
#
loop_
_entity.id
_entity.type
_entity.pdbx_description
1 polymer ?
#
loop_
_entity_poly.entity_id
_entity_poly.type
_entity_poly.pdbx_seq_one_letter_code
_entity_poly.pdbx_strand_id
1 'polypeptide(L)'
;MGAHVYGKLMMIQQELKAPKGQYNSFAKYNYRSCEDILEAVKPLCIKNNATLLLNDAVQEVSGRFYVVATATLVDTESGDSVSANAYAREPQDKKGMDDSQITGMASSYARKYALNGLFCIDDTKDADTDEMKRQEQKPVKKGAMEVIYCQDCGLPITATTKRDGTIWDSADIAKYSTGRLGRTLCAKCIKAAMKKEK
;
A
#
# COMPACT_ATOMS: atom_id res chain seq x y z
N MET A 1 -26.14 -12.33 -32.36
CA MET A 1 -25.00 -11.42 -32.54
C MET A 1 -24.34 -11.29 -31.17
N GLY A 2 -23.37 -10.92 -30.72
CA GLY A 2 -22.79 -10.89 -29.37
C GLY A 2 -21.96 -12.13 -28.94
N ALA A 3 -22.12 -13.27 -29.60
CA ALA A 3 -21.38 -14.49 -29.25
C ALA A 3 -19.86 -14.37 -29.50
N HIS A 4 -19.43 -13.55 -30.45
CA HIS A 4 -18.02 -13.40 -30.81
C HIS A 4 -17.19 -12.66 -29.74
N VAL A 5 -17.68 -11.53 -29.17
CA VAL A 5 -16.96 -10.77 -28.18
C VAL A 5 -16.76 -11.55 -26.86
N TYR A 6 -17.76 -12.36 -26.46
CA TYR A 6 -17.63 -13.24 -25.29
C TYR A 6 -16.62 -14.37 -25.53
N GLY A 7 -16.54 -14.91 -26.76
CA GLY A 7 -15.51 -15.87 -27.12
C GLY A 7 -14.09 -15.28 -27.04
N LYS A 8 -13.91 -14.05 -27.54
CA LYS A 8 -12.64 -13.31 -27.43
C LYS A 8 -12.28 -13.00 -25.97
N LEU A 9 -13.28 -12.59 -25.18
CA LEU A 9 -13.10 -12.36 -23.75
C LEU A 9 -12.64 -13.63 -23.02
N MET A 10 -13.29 -14.75 -23.30
CA MET A 10 -12.94 -16.06 -22.71
C MET A 10 -11.50 -16.46 -23.04
N MET A 11 -11.06 -16.27 -24.30
CA MET A 11 -9.65 -16.54 -24.68
C MET A 11 -8.66 -15.65 -23.95
N ILE A 12 -8.98 -14.35 -23.82
CA ILE A 12 -8.16 -13.42 -23.09
C ILE A 12 -8.10 -13.79 -21.60
N GLN A 13 -9.22 -14.10 -20.97
CA GLN A 13 -9.28 -14.53 -19.57
C GLN A 13 -8.44 -15.79 -19.30
N GLN A 14 -8.44 -16.74 -20.22
CA GLN A 14 -7.67 -17.98 -20.11
C GLN A 14 -6.16 -17.74 -20.18
N GLU A 15 -5.71 -16.85 -21.04
CA GLU A 15 -4.28 -16.62 -21.30
C GLU A 15 -3.68 -15.55 -20.39
N LEU A 16 -4.50 -14.63 -19.89
CA LEU A 16 -4.03 -13.47 -19.14
C LEU A 16 -3.30 -13.87 -17.86
N LYS A 17 -2.05 -13.44 -17.76
CA LYS A 17 -1.22 -13.53 -16.55
C LYS A 17 -0.81 -12.13 -16.15
N ALA A 18 -1.36 -11.64 -15.05
CA ALA A 18 -1.01 -10.35 -14.46
C ALA A 18 -0.49 -10.56 -13.02
N PRO A 19 0.76 -10.99 -12.85
CA PRO A 19 1.30 -11.31 -11.54
C PRO A 19 1.41 -10.04 -10.66
N LYS A 20 1.40 -10.21 -9.33
CA LYS A 20 1.64 -9.14 -8.36
C LYS A 20 3.14 -8.83 -8.30
N GLY A 21 3.64 -8.04 -9.27
CA GLY A 21 5.06 -7.69 -9.41
C GLY A 21 5.50 -6.50 -8.56
N GLN A 22 4.56 -5.66 -8.10
CA GLN A 22 4.86 -4.48 -7.28
C GLN A 22 4.92 -4.85 -5.80
N TYR A 23 5.80 -4.21 -5.03
CA TYR A 23 5.90 -4.41 -3.58
C TYR A 23 5.61 -3.12 -2.82
N ASN A 24 4.62 -3.16 -1.94
CA ASN A 24 4.34 -2.08 -1.01
C ASN A 24 5.19 -2.26 0.25
N SER A 25 6.25 -1.47 0.39
CA SER A 25 7.19 -1.54 1.51
C SER A 25 6.58 -1.12 2.85
N PHE A 26 5.56 -0.25 2.83
CA PHE A 26 4.87 0.21 4.02
C PHE A 26 3.91 -0.85 4.56
N ALA A 27 3.04 -1.41 3.69
CA ALA A 27 2.05 -2.41 4.06
C ALA A 27 2.56 -3.87 3.93
N LYS A 28 3.79 -4.06 3.41
CA LYS A 28 4.54 -5.34 3.30
C LYS A 28 3.79 -6.43 2.53
N TYR A 29 3.16 -6.06 1.40
CA TYR A 29 2.54 -7.02 0.51
C TYR A 29 2.87 -6.74 -0.95
N ASN A 30 2.77 -7.80 -1.79
CA ASN A 30 2.87 -7.66 -3.23
C ASN A 30 1.51 -7.31 -3.83
N TYR A 31 1.50 -6.36 -4.78
CA TYR A 31 0.29 -5.97 -5.50
C TYR A 31 0.58 -5.82 -6.99
N ARG A 32 -0.46 -5.70 -7.80
CA ARG A 32 -0.40 -5.27 -9.19
C ARG A 32 -1.05 -3.91 -9.33
N SER A 33 -0.50 -3.07 -10.18
CA SER A 33 -1.09 -1.79 -10.54
C SER A 33 -2.11 -1.95 -11.69
N CYS A 34 -2.84 -0.89 -12.00
CA CYS A 34 -3.70 -0.85 -13.19
C CYS A 34 -2.85 -1.01 -14.46
N GLU A 35 -1.69 -0.36 -14.49
CA GLU A 35 -0.74 -0.36 -15.59
C GLU A 35 -0.20 -1.78 -15.86
N ASP A 36 0.11 -2.55 -14.82
CA ASP A 36 0.58 -3.95 -14.96
C ASP A 36 -0.47 -4.82 -15.67
N ILE A 37 -1.76 -4.60 -15.37
CA ILE A 37 -2.85 -5.31 -16.04
C ILE A 37 -2.96 -4.89 -17.50
N LEU A 38 -2.92 -3.59 -17.77
CA LEU A 38 -3.00 -3.05 -19.12
C LEU A 38 -1.87 -3.56 -20.01
N GLU A 39 -0.64 -3.58 -19.52
CA GLU A 39 0.49 -4.12 -20.27
C GLU A 39 0.34 -5.62 -20.57
N ALA A 40 -0.20 -6.39 -19.64
CA ALA A 40 -0.44 -7.82 -19.85
C ALA A 40 -1.60 -8.09 -20.82
N VAL A 41 -2.63 -7.23 -20.87
CA VAL A 41 -3.82 -7.40 -21.71
C VAL A 41 -3.58 -6.97 -23.15
N LYS A 42 -2.82 -5.89 -23.41
CA LYS A 42 -2.59 -5.33 -24.74
C LYS A 42 -2.21 -6.38 -25.81
N PRO A 43 -1.20 -7.24 -25.60
CA PRO A 43 -0.83 -8.24 -26.60
C PRO A 43 -1.95 -9.26 -26.85
N LEU A 44 -2.75 -9.59 -25.84
CA LEU A 44 -3.86 -10.51 -25.96
C LEU A 44 -5.03 -9.89 -26.71
N CYS A 45 -5.28 -8.60 -26.53
CA CYS A 45 -6.26 -7.87 -27.34
C CYS A 45 -5.88 -7.89 -28.83
N ILE A 46 -4.62 -7.62 -29.16
CA ILE A 46 -4.13 -7.67 -30.55
C ILE A 46 -4.32 -9.08 -31.13
N LYS A 47 -3.91 -10.11 -30.39
CA LYS A 47 -4.02 -11.53 -30.82
C LYS A 47 -5.46 -11.94 -31.12
N ASN A 48 -6.43 -11.38 -30.39
CA ASN A 48 -7.84 -11.75 -30.51
C ASN A 48 -8.69 -10.75 -31.31
N ASN A 49 -8.09 -9.81 -32.06
CA ASN A 49 -8.79 -8.77 -32.80
C ASN A 49 -9.82 -8.04 -31.92
N ALA A 50 -9.37 -7.60 -30.76
CA ALA A 50 -10.17 -6.85 -29.80
C ALA A 50 -9.44 -5.57 -29.37
N THR A 51 -10.16 -4.60 -28.86
CA THR A 51 -9.60 -3.42 -28.21
C THR A 51 -10.22 -3.19 -26.85
N LEU A 52 -9.44 -2.64 -25.93
CA LEU A 52 -9.87 -2.31 -24.57
C LEU A 52 -9.99 -0.80 -24.42
N LEU A 53 -11.14 -0.34 -23.94
CA LEU A 53 -11.42 1.05 -23.63
C LEU A 53 -11.62 1.18 -22.11
N LEU A 54 -11.10 2.27 -21.55
CA LEU A 54 -11.33 2.64 -20.15
C LEU A 54 -11.91 4.05 -20.09
N ASN A 55 -13.05 4.19 -19.42
CA ASN A 55 -13.71 5.47 -19.16
C ASN A 55 -13.94 5.63 -17.66
N ASP A 56 -13.84 6.86 -17.19
CA ASP A 56 -14.16 7.22 -15.81
C ASP A 56 -15.31 8.22 -15.80
N ALA A 57 -16.17 8.11 -14.80
CA ALA A 57 -17.20 9.06 -14.45
C ALA A 57 -17.18 9.30 -12.93
N VAL A 58 -17.67 10.45 -12.50
CA VAL A 58 -17.86 10.72 -11.07
C VAL A 58 -19.34 10.60 -10.76
N GLN A 59 -19.66 9.85 -9.71
CA GLN A 59 -21.02 9.66 -9.23
C GLN A 59 -21.12 10.07 -7.76
N GLU A 60 -22.14 10.85 -7.44
CA GLU A 60 -22.48 11.18 -6.07
C GLU A 60 -23.53 10.21 -5.53
N VAL A 61 -23.28 9.65 -4.35
CA VAL A 61 -24.23 8.79 -3.62
C VAL A 61 -24.26 9.26 -2.17
N SER A 62 -25.38 9.83 -1.75
CA SER A 62 -25.60 10.28 -0.37
C SER A 62 -24.51 11.21 0.18
N GLY A 63 -24.13 12.22 -0.59
CA GLY A 63 -23.10 13.20 -0.23
C GLY A 63 -21.66 12.67 -0.32
N ARG A 64 -21.47 11.53 -0.97
CA ARG A 64 -20.15 10.92 -1.17
C ARG A 64 -19.85 10.76 -2.64
N PHE A 65 -18.64 11.13 -3.05
CA PHE A 65 -18.20 10.98 -4.41
C PHE A 65 -17.48 9.65 -4.63
N TYR A 66 -17.80 9.04 -5.76
CA TYR A 66 -17.19 7.80 -6.23
C TYR A 66 -16.68 8.02 -7.66
N VAL A 67 -15.48 7.59 -7.93
CA VAL A 67 -15.03 7.40 -9.33
C VAL A 67 -15.55 6.04 -9.78
N VAL A 68 -16.28 6.04 -10.89
CA VAL A 68 -16.81 4.84 -11.55
C VAL A 68 -15.97 4.60 -12.79
N ALA A 69 -15.20 3.53 -12.82
CA ALA A 69 -14.49 3.12 -14.01
C ALA A 69 -15.27 2.05 -14.77
N THR A 70 -15.32 2.19 -16.09
CA THR A 70 -15.88 1.21 -17.01
C THR A 70 -14.79 0.66 -17.89
N ALA A 71 -14.51 -0.63 -17.79
CA ALA A 71 -13.66 -1.37 -18.71
C ALA A 71 -14.52 -2.04 -19.79
N THR A 72 -14.28 -1.72 -21.05
CA THR A 72 -15.07 -2.23 -22.20
C THR A 72 -14.14 -2.93 -23.17
N LEU A 73 -14.35 -4.22 -23.40
CA LEU A 73 -13.73 -4.97 -24.48
C LEU A 73 -14.61 -4.88 -25.72
N VAL A 74 -14.05 -4.42 -26.83
CA VAL A 74 -14.73 -4.26 -28.11
C VAL A 74 -14.11 -5.22 -29.12
N ASP A 75 -14.95 -5.99 -29.80
CA ASP A 75 -14.57 -6.77 -30.95
C ASP A 75 -14.36 -5.83 -32.15
N THR A 76 -13.16 -5.77 -32.72
CA THR A 76 -12.82 -4.82 -33.78
C THR A 76 -13.42 -5.25 -35.15
N GLU A 77 -13.94 -6.48 -35.29
CA GLU A 77 -14.53 -6.99 -36.52
C GLU A 77 -16.04 -6.76 -36.56
N SER A 78 -16.73 -7.00 -35.41
CA SER A 78 -18.20 -6.85 -35.34
C SER A 78 -18.67 -5.55 -34.74
N GLY A 79 -17.81 -4.88 -33.92
CA GLY A 79 -18.19 -3.75 -33.12
C GLY A 79 -18.96 -4.12 -31.83
N ASP A 80 -19.23 -5.40 -31.60
CA ASP A 80 -19.86 -5.86 -30.36
C ASP A 80 -18.96 -5.58 -29.16
N SER A 81 -19.56 -5.34 -28.02
CA SER A 81 -18.80 -5.01 -26.82
C SER A 81 -19.36 -5.66 -25.55
N VAL A 82 -18.50 -5.82 -24.55
CA VAL A 82 -18.84 -6.28 -23.21
C VAL A 82 -18.11 -5.42 -22.20
N SER A 83 -18.78 -5.03 -21.11
CA SER A 83 -18.24 -4.11 -20.13
C SER A 83 -18.40 -4.62 -18.71
N ALA A 84 -17.48 -4.17 -17.84
CA ALA A 84 -17.59 -4.28 -16.40
C ALA A 84 -17.32 -2.94 -15.75
N ASN A 85 -18.05 -2.61 -14.68
CA ASN A 85 -17.91 -1.38 -13.93
C ASN A 85 -17.35 -1.67 -12.53
N ALA A 86 -16.59 -0.75 -12.01
CA ALA A 86 -16.18 -0.76 -10.61
C ALA A 86 -16.13 0.65 -10.03
N TYR A 87 -16.24 0.71 -8.72
CA TYR A 87 -16.34 1.95 -7.95
C TYR A 87 -15.18 2.08 -6.99
N ALA A 88 -14.61 3.28 -6.90
CA ALA A 88 -13.71 3.63 -5.83
C ALA A 88 -14.19 4.91 -5.17
N ARG A 89 -14.34 4.88 -3.84
CA ARG A 89 -14.75 6.06 -3.09
C ARG A 89 -13.64 7.09 -3.09
N GLU A 90 -13.97 8.32 -3.43
CA GLU A 90 -13.10 9.47 -3.30
C GLU A 90 -13.19 9.98 -1.84
N PRO A 91 -12.09 9.97 -1.07
CA PRO A 91 -12.08 10.58 0.24
C PRO A 91 -12.18 12.12 0.11
N GLN A 92 -12.90 12.76 1.01
CA GLN A 92 -13.05 14.21 1.01
C GLN A 92 -11.74 14.97 1.26
N ASP A 93 -10.85 14.34 2.02
CA ASP A 93 -9.54 14.87 2.38
C ASP A 93 -8.55 13.74 2.59
N LYS A 94 -7.31 13.94 2.19
CA LYS A 94 -6.21 13.02 2.46
C LYS A 94 -4.91 13.81 2.66
N LYS A 95 -4.38 13.73 3.86
CA LYS A 95 -3.15 14.44 4.25
C LYS A 95 -2.01 14.21 3.24
N GLY A 96 -1.49 15.31 2.71
CA GLY A 96 -0.35 15.31 1.78
C GLY A 96 -0.72 15.05 0.33
N MET A 97 -1.99 15.13 -0.03
CA MET A 97 -2.48 15.05 -1.42
C MET A 97 -3.35 16.25 -1.73
N ASP A 98 -3.27 16.76 -2.95
CA ASP A 98 -4.23 17.73 -3.48
C ASP A 98 -5.46 17.00 -4.06
N ASP A 99 -6.51 17.79 -4.40
CA ASP A 99 -7.78 17.25 -4.88
C ASP A 99 -7.61 16.43 -6.17
N SER A 100 -6.75 16.87 -7.10
CA SER A 100 -6.49 16.16 -8.35
C SER A 100 -5.78 14.82 -8.10
N GLN A 101 -4.87 14.77 -7.13
CA GLN A 101 -4.20 13.55 -6.71
C GLN A 101 -5.17 12.57 -6.03
N ILE A 102 -6.12 13.07 -5.25
CA ILE A 102 -7.17 12.27 -4.61
C ILE A 102 -8.04 11.59 -5.67
N THR A 103 -8.55 12.36 -6.64
CA THR A 103 -9.33 11.84 -7.76
C THR A 103 -8.52 10.86 -8.60
N GLY A 104 -7.28 11.17 -8.95
CA GLY A 104 -6.39 10.28 -9.71
C GLY A 104 -6.12 8.95 -9.01
N MET A 105 -5.95 8.99 -7.68
CA MET A 105 -5.83 7.78 -6.87
C MET A 105 -7.11 6.93 -6.92
N ALA A 106 -8.28 7.52 -6.72
CA ALA A 106 -9.56 6.83 -6.79
C ALA A 106 -9.79 6.23 -8.18
N SER A 107 -9.46 6.97 -9.26
CA SER A 107 -9.50 6.49 -10.64
C SER A 107 -8.64 5.24 -10.85
N SER A 108 -7.39 5.25 -10.42
CA SER A 108 -6.50 4.09 -10.54
C SER A 108 -7.06 2.84 -9.85
N TYR A 109 -7.66 3.00 -8.67
CA TYR A 109 -8.33 1.90 -7.98
C TYR A 109 -9.58 1.41 -8.72
N ALA A 110 -10.47 2.32 -9.14
CA ALA A 110 -11.69 1.97 -9.87
C ALA A 110 -11.37 1.20 -11.16
N ARG A 111 -10.41 1.69 -11.95
CA ARG A 111 -9.94 1.06 -13.19
C ARG A 111 -9.37 -0.35 -12.94
N LYS A 112 -8.54 -0.49 -11.90
CA LYS A 112 -8.00 -1.80 -11.53
C LYS A 112 -9.11 -2.80 -11.21
N TYR A 113 -10.10 -2.41 -10.43
CA TYR A 113 -11.21 -3.28 -10.08
C TYR A 113 -12.13 -3.59 -11.28
N ALA A 114 -12.38 -2.62 -12.18
CA ALA A 114 -13.12 -2.86 -13.40
C ALA A 114 -12.42 -3.88 -14.31
N LEU A 115 -11.10 -3.79 -14.46
CA LEU A 115 -10.28 -4.75 -15.19
C LEU A 115 -10.28 -6.13 -14.53
N ASN A 116 -10.16 -6.18 -13.20
CA ASN A 116 -10.24 -7.44 -12.46
C ASN A 116 -11.60 -8.14 -12.70
N GLY A 117 -12.71 -7.38 -12.67
CA GLY A 117 -14.03 -7.91 -12.93
C GLY A 117 -14.22 -8.38 -14.36
N LEU A 118 -13.78 -7.59 -15.36
CA LEU A 118 -13.92 -7.94 -16.78
C LEU A 118 -13.09 -9.18 -17.15
N PHE A 119 -11.85 -9.26 -16.68
CA PHE A 119 -10.94 -10.34 -17.04
C PHE A 119 -10.89 -11.49 -16.03
N CYS A 120 -11.77 -11.51 -15.02
CA CYS A 120 -11.78 -12.53 -13.96
C CYS A 120 -10.40 -12.72 -13.31
N ILE A 121 -9.69 -11.62 -13.08
CA ILE A 121 -8.38 -11.66 -12.43
C ILE A 121 -8.61 -11.88 -10.96
N ASP A 122 -8.23 -13.07 -10.48
CA ASP A 122 -8.34 -13.42 -9.08
C ASP A 122 -7.24 -12.75 -8.27
N ASP A 123 -7.65 -11.94 -7.31
CA ASP A 123 -6.76 -11.35 -6.30
C ASP A 123 -6.65 -12.25 -5.08
N THR A 124 -6.81 -13.58 -5.27
CA THR A 124 -6.88 -14.55 -4.19
C THR A 124 -5.76 -14.44 -3.14
N LYS A 125 -5.92 -13.49 -2.30
CA LYS A 125 -5.86 -13.60 -0.83
C LYS A 125 -7.00 -12.75 -0.34
N ASP A 126 -8.12 -13.41 -0.08
CA ASP A 126 -9.27 -12.80 0.54
C ASP A 126 -8.81 -12.02 1.77
N ALA A 127 -9.24 -10.75 1.86
CA ALA A 127 -9.01 -9.94 3.05
C ALA A 127 -9.64 -10.58 4.31
N ASP A 128 -10.54 -11.55 4.10
CA ASP A 128 -11.20 -12.34 5.14
C ASP A 128 -10.41 -13.60 5.56
N THR A 129 -9.30 -13.91 4.90
CA THR A 129 -8.46 -15.02 5.38
C THR A 129 -7.77 -14.63 6.69
N ASP A 130 -7.73 -15.56 7.63
CA ASP A 130 -7.11 -15.43 8.96
C ASP A 130 -5.65 -14.91 8.94
N GLU A 131 -5.01 -14.86 7.79
CA GLU A 131 -3.70 -14.26 7.60
C GLU A 131 -3.71 -12.73 7.74
N MET A 132 -4.77 -12.03 7.30
CA MET A 132 -4.91 -10.59 7.58
C MET A 132 -5.25 -10.36 9.05
N LYS A 133 -6.14 -11.15 9.62
CA LYS A 133 -6.41 -11.13 11.06
C LYS A 133 -5.18 -11.45 11.90
N ARG A 134 -4.28 -12.32 11.41
CA ARG A 134 -2.98 -12.59 12.04
C ARG A 134 -1.96 -11.46 11.84
N GLN A 135 -2.07 -10.66 10.77
CA GLN A 135 -1.22 -9.47 10.59
C GLN A 135 -1.70 -8.29 11.42
N GLU A 136 -3.01 -8.13 11.60
CA GLU A 136 -3.59 -7.15 12.54
C GLU A 136 -3.40 -7.58 14.01
N GLN A 137 -3.36 -8.89 14.27
CA GLN A 137 -3.12 -9.49 15.60
C GLN A 137 -1.68 -9.91 15.86
N LYS A 138 -0.76 -9.77 14.89
CA LYS A 138 0.64 -9.72 15.28
C LYS A 138 0.72 -8.50 16.17
N PRO A 139 0.88 -8.70 17.49
CA PRO A 139 1.20 -7.58 18.35
C PRO A 139 2.38 -6.95 17.62
N VAL A 140 2.30 -5.64 17.36
CA VAL A 140 3.52 -4.86 17.26
C VAL A 140 4.36 -5.50 18.35
N LYS A 141 5.39 -6.25 17.98
CA LYS A 141 6.42 -6.59 18.92
C LYS A 141 6.89 -5.21 19.37
N LYS A 142 6.25 -4.67 20.40
CA LYS A 142 6.97 -3.95 21.42
C LYS A 142 8.04 -4.96 21.73
N GLY A 143 9.19 -4.82 21.06
CA GLY A 143 10.38 -5.54 21.46
C GLY A 143 10.36 -5.36 22.93
N ALA A 144 10.31 -6.43 23.71
CA ALA A 144 10.42 -6.33 25.14
C ALA A 144 11.54 -5.30 25.28
N MET A 145 11.20 -4.08 25.70
CA MET A 145 12.22 -3.08 25.90
C MET A 145 13.02 -3.72 27.01
N GLU A 146 14.14 -4.36 26.63
CA GLU A 146 15.13 -4.78 27.61
C GLU A 146 15.41 -3.50 28.37
N VAL A 147 14.98 -3.49 29.61
CA VAL A 147 15.17 -2.33 30.47
C VAL A 147 16.66 -2.17 30.63
N ILE A 148 17.23 -1.20 29.93
CA ILE A 148 18.66 -0.93 29.97
C ILE A 148 18.95 -0.21 31.28
N TYR A 149 19.85 -0.75 32.10
CA TYR A 149 20.22 -0.16 33.37
C TYR A 149 21.52 0.63 33.26
N CYS A 150 21.58 1.75 33.98
CA CYS A 150 22.78 2.59 34.11
C CYS A 150 23.85 1.88 34.96
N GLN A 151 25.04 1.73 34.42
CA GLN A 151 26.17 1.07 35.13
C GLN A 151 26.69 1.85 36.35
N ASP A 152 26.49 3.19 36.42
CA ASP A 152 26.95 3.98 37.53
C ASP A 152 25.95 4.09 38.69
N CYS A 153 24.62 4.19 38.39
CA CYS A 153 23.62 4.38 39.46
C CYS A 153 22.62 3.22 39.59
N GLY A 154 22.70 2.19 38.74
CA GLY A 154 21.83 1.02 38.80
C GLY A 154 20.38 1.26 38.40
N LEU A 155 19.98 2.50 38.10
CA LEU A 155 18.60 2.83 37.71
C LEU A 155 18.33 2.54 36.24
N PRO A 156 17.08 2.25 35.86
CA PRO A 156 16.71 2.09 34.47
C PRO A 156 16.91 3.39 33.70
N ILE A 157 17.43 3.28 32.47
CA ILE A 157 17.59 4.40 31.56
C ILE A 157 16.23 4.72 30.95
N THR A 158 15.71 5.91 31.26
CA THR A 158 14.44 6.41 30.73
C THR A 158 14.67 7.46 29.65
N ALA A 159 13.76 7.55 28.68
CA ALA A 159 13.80 8.58 27.66
C ALA A 159 13.79 9.98 28.29
N THR A 160 14.48 10.92 27.64
CA THR A 160 14.56 12.33 28.07
C THR A 160 14.44 13.25 26.87
N THR A 161 14.05 14.52 27.12
CA THR A 161 13.94 15.50 26.03
C THR A 161 15.23 16.34 25.99
N LYS A 162 15.79 16.52 24.80
CA LYS A 162 16.93 17.41 24.55
C LYS A 162 16.50 18.88 24.57
N ARG A 163 17.48 19.80 24.57
CA ARG A 163 17.22 21.25 24.54
C ARG A 163 16.51 21.72 23.27
N ASP A 164 16.63 20.99 22.18
CA ASP A 164 15.99 21.25 20.89
C ASP A 164 14.56 20.68 20.76
N GLY A 165 14.03 20.11 21.87
CA GLY A 165 12.69 19.50 21.91
C GLY A 165 12.62 18.06 21.39
N THR A 166 13.70 17.49 20.88
CA THR A 166 13.72 16.10 20.41
C THR A 166 13.73 15.10 21.57
N ILE A 167 12.98 13.99 21.42
CA ILE A 167 13.00 12.89 22.38
C ILE A 167 14.27 12.07 22.16
N TRP A 168 14.97 11.80 23.23
CA TRP A 168 16.15 10.97 23.27
C TRP A 168 15.78 9.69 24.02
N ASP A 169 15.59 8.60 23.30
CA ASP A 169 15.13 7.35 23.88
C ASP A 169 16.21 6.60 24.68
N SER A 170 15.82 5.56 25.41
CA SER A 170 16.72 4.79 26.27
C SER A 170 17.83 4.07 25.51
N ALA A 171 17.55 3.58 24.30
CA ALA A 171 18.52 2.88 23.46
C ALA A 171 19.56 3.85 22.88
N ASP A 172 19.13 5.03 22.43
CA ASP A 172 19.99 6.09 21.93
C ASP A 172 20.91 6.66 23.03
N ILE A 173 20.37 6.85 24.25
CA ILE A 173 21.15 7.28 25.43
C ILE A 173 22.23 6.26 25.74
N ALA A 174 21.87 4.97 25.78
CA ALA A 174 22.80 3.86 26.03
C ALA A 174 23.89 3.80 24.96
N LYS A 175 23.53 3.85 23.69
CA LYS A 175 24.46 3.82 22.55
C LYS A 175 25.43 5.00 22.58
N TYR A 176 24.93 6.20 22.82
CA TYR A 176 25.75 7.40 22.94
C TYR A 176 26.77 7.31 24.08
N SER A 177 26.32 6.88 25.29
CA SER A 177 27.18 6.78 26.44
C SER A 177 28.25 5.70 26.30
N THR A 178 27.89 4.55 25.72
CA THR A 178 28.85 3.46 25.45
C THR A 178 29.90 3.89 24.44
N GLY A 179 29.49 4.57 23.35
CA GLY A 179 30.42 5.02 22.32
C GLY A 179 31.38 6.13 22.78
N ARG A 180 30.96 7.01 23.72
CA ARG A 180 31.75 8.15 24.14
C ARG A 180 32.50 7.94 25.45
N LEU A 181 31.93 7.17 26.38
CA LEU A 181 32.47 7.00 27.76
C LEU A 181 32.81 5.54 28.08
N GLY A 182 32.66 4.63 27.10
CA GLY A 182 32.97 3.20 27.25
C GLY A 182 32.00 2.43 28.16
N ARG A 183 30.93 3.05 28.65
CA ARG A 183 29.96 2.49 29.62
C ARG A 183 28.55 2.97 29.35
N THR A 184 27.57 2.11 29.69
CA THR A 184 26.14 2.40 29.53
C THR A 184 25.62 3.24 30.68
N LEU A 185 25.33 4.53 30.45
CA LEU A 185 24.94 5.48 31.45
C LEU A 185 23.62 6.18 31.17
N CYS A 186 22.85 6.54 32.19
CA CYS A 186 21.68 7.39 32.05
C CYS A 186 22.08 8.86 31.80
N ALA A 187 21.17 9.69 31.32
CA ALA A 187 21.45 11.10 31.01
C ALA A 187 22.02 11.93 32.17
N LYS A 188 21.66 11.61 33.42
CA LYS A 188 22.22 12.26 34.62
C LYS A 188 23.69 11.87 34.83
N CYS A 189 24.02 10.59 34.74
CA CYS A 189 25.38 10.08 34.93
C CYS A 189 26.31 10.49 33.79
N ILE A 190 25.82 10.59 32.55
CA ILE A 190 26.55 11.18 31.40
C ILE A 190 26.98 12.62 31.74
N LYS A 191 26.05 13.46 32.22
CA LYS A 191 26.36 14.86 32.61
C LYS A 191 27.39 14.95 33.74
N ALA A 192 27.29 14.02 34.70
CA ALA A 192 28.24 13.97 35.81
C ALA A 192 29.65 13.53 35.38
N ALA A 193 29.73 12.52 34.51
CA ALA A 193 31.00 12.02 33.96
C ALA A 193 31.71 13.09 33.12
N MET A 194 30.97 13.78 32.23
CA MET A 194 31.53 14.86 31.39
C MET A 194 31.98 16.11 32.18
N LYS A 195 31.50 16.33 33.42
CA LYS A 195 31.97 17.40 34.27
C LYS A 195 33.30 17.08 34.98
N LYS A 196 33.62 15.78 35.11
CA LYS A 196 34.87 15.33 35.73
C LYS A 196 36.05 15.29 34.75
N GLU A 197 35.78 15.36 33.45
CA GLU A 197 36.81 15.39 32.39
C GLU A 197 37.20 16.82 31.96
N LYS A 198 36.60 17.86 32.57
CA LYS A 198 37.00 19.26 32.45
C LYS A 198 37.78 19.71 33.70
#